data_320e9ccaff44ef447cf61ee28ce2af40
#
_entry.id   320e9ccaff44ef447cf61ee28ce2af40
#
_cell.length_a   1.000
_cell.length_b   1.000
_cell.length_c   1.000
_cell.angle_alpha   90.00
_cell.angle_beta   90.00
_cell.angle_gamma   90.00
#
_symmetry.space_group_name_H-M   'P 1'
#
loop_
_entity.id
_entity.type
_entity.pdbx_description
1 polymer ?
#
loop_
_entity_poly.entity_id
_entity_poly.type
_entity_poly.pdbx_seq_one_letter_code
_entity_poly.pdbx_strand_id
1 'polypeptide(L)'
;HFEDEFDFYSVSFVCSEKCVKYYFELFDEDDKVAYNRLGCVENAQPEYNFSFLPGFKVPDWAKGTVFYQIFTDRFCDGEPDNNVEDNEYYYTGGHTKKITEWNKFPDELDVRCFYGGDLQGVRKKLDYFEYLGIEAIYFNPLFVSPSNHKYDTQDYAYIDPHLAVIEDDRDHKMQHWEHNNGFANRYITRVTSKNNLEKSNAYFADLVKEMHRRGIRVVIDGVFNHCGSFSRWMDREGIYLNKQGYEQKGAFHSVDSPYRSYFKFEKNEANSEYDGWWGIETLPKLCYEQSAELEEYILSTGEKWVSAP
;
A
#
# COMPACT_ATOMS: atom_id res chain seq x y z
N HIS A 1 10.35 -41.44 -15.63
CA HIS A 1 10.34 -41.53 -17.10
C HIS A 1 10.79 -40.24 -17.80
N PHE A 2 10.97 -39.16 -17.09
CA PHE A 2 11.58 -37.92 -17.60
C PHE A 2 13.03 -37.72 -17.11
N GLU A 3 13.52 -38.53 -16.19
CA GLU A 3 14.86 -38.44 -15.66
C GLU A 3 15.97 -38.87 -16.65
N ASP A 4 15.63 -39.68 -17.65
CA ASP A 4 16.59 -40.17 -18.65
C ASP A 4 16.88 -39.16 -19.79
N GLU A 5 16.21 -37.98 -19.79
CA GLU A 5 16.38 -36.94 -20.83
C GLU A 5 17.20 -35.72 -20.33
N PHE A 6 17.63 -35.74 -19.07
CA PHE A 6 18.33 -34.58 -18.46
C PHE A 6 19.63 -34.99 -17.75
N ASP A 7 20.67 -34.25 -18.02
CA ASP A 7 21.92 -34.34 -17.26
C ASP A 7 21.87 -33.39 -16.05
N PHE A 8 22.10 -33.94 -14.85
CA PHE A 8 22.11 -33.19 -13.60
C PHE A 8 23.52 -32.92 -13.12
N TYR A 9 23.85 -31.66 -12.90
CA TYR A 9 25.14 -31.23 -12.36
C TYR A 9 24.93 -30.64 -10.96
N SER A 10 25.86 -30.95 -10.04
CA SER A 10 25.85 -30.42 -8.69
C SER A 10 27.19 -29.90 -8.29
N VAL A 11 27.25 -28.84 -7.51
CA VAL A 11 28.45 -28.32 -6.87
C VAL A 11 28.16 -28.03 -5.42
N SER A 12 29.12 -28.39 -4.54
CA SER A 12 29.04 -28.08 -3.12
C SER A 12 30.18 -27.13 -2.74
N PHE A 13 29.87 -26.10 -2.00
CA PHE A 13 30.86 -25.16 -1.50
C PHE A 13 30.51 -24.68 -0.09
N VAL A 14 31.48 -24.23 0.65
CA VAL A 14 31.30 -23.64 1.99
C VAL A 14 31.03 -22.15 1.80
N CYS A 15 29.92 -21.68 2.32
CA CYS A 15 29.57 -20.27 2.26
C CYS A 15 29.49 -19.65 3.67
N SER A 16 29.71 -18.33 3.76
CA SER A 16 29.45 -17.54 4.96
C SER A 16 27.94 -17.15 5.03
N GLU A 17 27.54 -16.47 6.10
CA GLU A 17 26.18 -15.94 6.24
C GLU A 17 25.83 -14.79 5.26
N LYS A 18 26.77 -14.40 4.40
CA LYS A 18 26.57 -13.34 3.40
C LYS A 18 25.83 -13.86 2.18
N CYS A 19 25.09 -12.97 1.52
CA CYS A 19 24.45 -13.27 0.26
C CYS A 19 25.47 -13.75 -0.78
N VAL A 20 25.23 -14.94 -1.32
CA VAL A 20 26.05 -15.54 -2.39
C VAL A 20 25.39 -15.21 -3.72
N LYS A 21 26.18 -14.64 -4.65
CA LYS A 21 25.78 -14.42 -6.04
C LYS A 21 26.51 -15.37 -6.95
N TYR A 22 25.83 -15.96 -7.92
CA TYR A 22 26.41 -16.92 -8.86
C TYR A 22 25.72 -16.88 -10.22
N TYR A 23 26.37 -17.41 -11.22
CA TYR A 23 25.85 -17.70 -12.54
C TYR A 23 26.51 -18.98 -13.05
N PHE A 24 26.02 -19.54 -14.13
CA PHE A 24 26.60 -20.70 -14.75
C PHE A 24 27.33 -20.29 -16.03
N GLU A 25 28.45 -20.92 -16.33
CA GLU A 25 29.11 -20.85 -17.61
C GLU A 25 28.89 -22.17 -18.35
N LEU A 26 28.30 -22.10 -19.51
CA LEU A 26 28.05 -23.25 -20.40
C LEU A 26 29.07 -23.20 -21.52
N PHE A 27 29.72 -24.32 -21.78
CA PHE A 27 30.77 -24.45 -22.79
C PHE A 27 30.34 -25.52 -23.78
N ASP A 28 30.53 -25.26 -25.09
CA ASP A 28 30.41 -26.22 -26.15
C ASP A 28 31.56 -25.96 -27.14
N GLU A 29 32.51 -26.93 -27.21
CA GLU A 29 33.75 -26.87 -28.01
C GLU A 29 34.41 -25.48 -28.05
N ASP A 30 33.96 -24.60 -28.96
CA ASP A 30 34.53 -23.27 -29.17
C ASP A 30 33.62 -22.12 -28.61
N ASP A 31 32.40 -22.43 -28.17
CA ASP A 31 31.42 -21.45 -27.70
C ASP A 31 31.31 -21.43 -26.16
N LYS A 32 31.14 -20.21 -25.62
CA LYS A 32 30.89 -19.96 -24.20
C LYS A 32 29.73 -19.01 -24.02
N VAL A 33 28.75 -19.38 -23.21
CA VAL A 33 27.66 -18.50 -22.80
C VAL A 33 27.49 -18.50 -21.28
N ALA A 34 27.09 -17.36 -20.74
CA ALA A 34 26.72 -17.25 -19.33
C ALA A 34 25.20 -17.47 -19.18
N TYR A 35 24.80 -18.20 -18.13
CA TYR A 35 23.40 -18.42 -17.79
C TYR A 35 23.09 -17.80 -16.41
N ASN A 36 22.18 -16.84 -16.38
CA ASN A 36 21.70 -16.16 -15.18
C ASN A 36 20.19 -15.95 -15.24
N ARG A 37 19.61 -15.03 -14.46
CA ARG A 37 18.15 -14.73 -14.43
C ARG A 37 17.59 -14.20 -15.75
N LEU A 38 18.42 -13.72 -16.66
CA LEU A 38 18.01 -13.33 -18.02
C LEU A 38 18.00 -14.51 -19.01
N GLY A 39 18.45 -15.69 -18.58
CA GLY A 39 18.69 -16.85 -19.45
C GLY A 39 20.13 -16.89 -19.96
N CYS A 40 20.35 -17.41 -21.18
CA CYS A 40 21.65 -17.43 -21.84
C CYS A 40 22.02 -16.04 -22.39
N VAL A 41 23.17 -15.52 -21.99
CA VAL A 41 23.73 -14.23 -22.40
C VAL A 41 25.22 -14.38 -22.72
N GLU A 42 25.75 -13.53 -23.60
CA GLU A 42 27.20 -13.58 -23.92
C GLU A 42 28.07 -13.26 -22.69
N ASN A 43 27.66 -12.29 -21.87
CA ASN A 43 28.38 -11.87 -20.69
C ASN A 43 27.44 -11.72 -19.50
N ALA A 44 27.78 -12.33 -18.35
CA ALA A 44 27.02 -12.18 -17.14
C ALA A 44 27.09 -10.76 -16.59
N GLN A 45 25.91 -10.16 -16.31
CA GLN A 45 25.79 -8.88 -15.63
C GLN A 45 25.49 -9.16 -14.15
N PRO A 46 26.30 -8.63 -13.20
CA PRO A 46 26.21 -8.98 -11.76
C PRO A 46 24.84 -8.76 -11.13
N GLU A 47 24.08 -7.76 -11.58
CA GLU A 47 22.73 -7.44 -11.12
C GLU A 47 21.69 -8.53 -11.46
N TYR A 48 21.94 -9.30 -12.51
CA TYR A 48 21.07 -10.40 -12.95
C TYR A 48 21.57 -11.78 -12.54
N ASN A 49 22.66 -11.88 -11.81
CA ASN A 49 23.13 -13.17 -11.30
C ASN A 49 22.11 -13.77 -10.34
N PHE A 50 22.05 -15.11 -10.30
CA PHE A 50 21.32 -15.82 -9.25
C PHE A 50 21.91 -15.46 -7.89
N SER A 51 21.07 -15.48 -6.86
CA SER A 51 21.53 -15.21 -5.50
C SER A 51 20.76 -16.04 -4.49
N PHE A 52 21.41 -16.39 -3.40
CA PHE A 52 20.79 -16.96 -2.22
C PHE A 52 21.45 -16.43 -0.95
N LEU A 53 20.69 -16.38 0.13
CA LEU A 53 21.17 -16.02 1.45
C LEU A 53 21.25 -17.31 2.29
N PRO A 54 22.45 -17.75 2.68
CA PRO A 54 22.63 -18.95 3.51
C PRO A 54 21.85 -18.80 4.84
N GLY A 55 21.16 -19.85 5.24
CA GLY A 55 20.35 -19.84 6.47
C GLY A 55 18.98 -19.14 6.35
N PHE A 56 18.67 -18.46 5.23
CA PHE A 56 17.34 -17.92 5.02
C PHE A 56 16.29 -19.03 4.92
N LYS A 57 15.28 -18.94 5.77
CA LYS A 57 14.18 -19.91 5.80
C LYS A 57 12.88 -19.21 5.42
N VAL A 58 12.23 -19.71 4.38
CA VAL A 58 10.84 -19.34 4.07
C VAL A 58 9.95 -20.08 5.07
N PRO A 59 8.98 -19.41 5.71
CA PRO A 59 8.00 -20.07 6.57
C PRO A 59 7.30 -21.22 5.83
N ASP A 60 7.14 -22.35 6.50
CA ASP A 60 6.61 -23.56 5.86
C ASP A 60 5.18 -23.34 5.33
N TRP A 61 4.40 -22.53 6.00
CA TRP A 61 3.06 -22.17 5.55
C TRP A 61 3.03 -21.45 4.19
N ALA A 62 4.07 -20.71 3.83
CA ALA A 62 4.11 -19.96 2.57
C ALA A 62 4.46 -20.84 1.35
N LYS A 63 4.95 -22.07 1.59
CA LYS A 63 5.34 -22.98 0.52
C LYS A 63 4.12 -23.70 -0.04
N GLY A 64 3.78 -23.40 -1.29
CA GLY A 64 2.63 -23.99 -1.96
C GLY A 64 1.27 -23.41 -1.59
N THR A 65 1.24 -22.36 -0.75
CA THR A 65 0.01 -21.65 -0.35
C THR A 65 -0.67 -20.99 -1.56
N VAL A 66 -1.97 -21.12 -1.64
CA VAL A 66 -2.80 -20.45 -2.65
C VAL A 66 -3.19 -19.07 -2.11
N PHE A 67 -2.68 -18.01 -2.77
CA PHE A 67 -2.98 -16.63 -2.46
C PHE A 67 -4.11 -16.07 -3.32
N TYR A 68 -4.95 -15.23 -2.71
CA TYR A 68 -5.91 -14.40 -3.42
C TYR A 68 -5.61 -12.92 -3.12
N GLN A 69 -5.28 -12.15 -4.17
CA GLN A 69 -5.05 -10.71 -4.02
C GLN A 69 -6.36 -9.94 -4.18
N ILE A 70 -6.61 -8.98 -3.28
CA ILE A 70 -7.82 -8.15 -3.28
C ILE A 70 -7.47 -6.69 -3.50
N PHE A 71 -7.99 -6.10 -4.57
CA PHE A 71 -8.18 -4.67 -4.71
C PHE A 71 -9.54 -4.32 -4.11
N THR A 72 -9.57 -3.81 -2.88
CA THR A 72 -10.78 -3.79 -2.05
C THR A 72 -11.93 -3.02 -2.68
N ASP A 73 -11.69 -1.80 -3.21
CA ASP A 73 -12.70 -1.00 -3.90
C ASP A 73 -13.40 -1.73 -5.06
N ARG A 74 -12.71 -2.71 -5.68
CA ARG A 74 -13.17 -3.43 -6.87
C ARG A 74 -13.62 -4.87 -6.58
N PHE A 75 -13.78 -5.24 -5.31
CA PHE A 75 -14.06 -6.62 -4.95
C PHE A 75 -15.54 -6.88 -4.64
N CYS A 76 -16.10 -6.24 -3.64
CA CYS A 76 -17.49 -6.42 -3.23
C CYS A 76 -17.93 -5.28 -2.32
N ASP A 77 -19.01 -4.57 -2.68
CA ASP A 77 -19.68 -3.59 -1.83
C ASP A 77 -20.51 -4.31 -0.76
N GLY A 78 -20.12 -4.17 0.48
CA GLY A 78 -20.76 -4.80 1.62
C GLY A 78 -21.58 -3.85 2.48
N GLU A 79 -21.19 -2.55 2.52
CA GLU A 79 -21.80 -1.50 3.32
C GLU A 79 -21.85 -0.19 2.51
N PRO A 80 -22.94 0.07 1.79
CA PRO A 80 -23.05 1.25 0.91
C PRO A 80 -22.91 2.60 1.61
N ASP A 81 -23.11 2.66 2.93
CA ASP A 81 -23.07 3.91 3.69
C ASP A 81 -21.62 4.38 3.96
N ASN A 82 -20.62 3.52 3.81
CA ASN A 82 -19.21 3.88 3.91
C ASN A 82 -18.60 4.34 2.57
N ASN A 83 -19.29 4.20 1.46
CA ASN A 83 -18.77 4.50 0.13
C ASN A 83 -18.32 5.96 -0.02
N VAL A 84 -17.25 6.17 -0.80
CA VAL A 84 -16.88 7.52 -1.28
C VAL A 84 -17.97 8.02 -2.22
N GLU A 85 -18.42 9.25 -2.00
CA GLU A 85 -19.51 9.86 -2.73
C GLU A 85 -19.01 10.80 -3.85
N ASP A 86 -19.93 11.16 -4.75
CA ASP A 86 -19.67 12.20 -5.75
C ASP A 86 -19.35 13.54 -5.07
N ASN A 87 -18.29 14.22 -5.53
CA ASN A 87 -17.85 15.52 -5.02
C ASN A 87 -17.49 15.52 -3.52
N GLU A 88 -17.03 14.41 -2.98
CA GLU A 88 -16.62 14.35 -1.58
C GLU A 88 -15.31 15.12 -1.35
N TYR A 89 -14.37 15.03 -2.29
CA TYR A 89 -13.13 15.81 -2.33
C TYR A 89 -12.60 15.91 -3.77
N TYR A 90 -11.57 16.75 -3.96
CA TYR A 90 -10.90 16.96 -5.24
C TYR A 90 -9.56 16.21 -5.26
N TYR A 91 -9.32 15.38 -6.28
CA TYR A 91 -8.10 14.58 -6.40
C TYR A 91 -7.69 14.41 -7.87
N THR A 92 -6.38 14.58 -8.15
CA THR A 92 -5.79 14.39 -9.50
C THR A 92 -6.61 15.02 -10.64
N GLY A 93 -6.88 16.32 -10.51
CA GLY A 93 -7.53 17.09 -11.57
C GLY A 93 -9.05 16.93 -11.67
N GLY A 94 -9.72 16.33 -10.67
CA GLY A 94 -11.18 16.20 -10.67
C GLY A 94 -11.76 15.82 -9.32
N HIS A 95 -13.09 15.90 -9.24
CA HIS A 95 -13.81 15.43 -8.05
C HIS A 95 -13.95 13.91 -8.03
N THR A 96 -14.12 13.36 -6.83
CA THR A 96 -14.48 11.96 -6.64
C THR A 96 -15.78 11.62 -7.32
N LYS A 97 -15.88 10.37 -7.80
CA LYS A 97 -17.07 9.82 -8.44
C LYS A 97 -17.43 8.46 -7.85
N LYS A 98 -18.69 8.31 -7.46
CA LYS A 98 -19.25 7.00 -7.13
C LYS A 98 -19.70 6.31 -8.41
N ILE A 99 -19.24 5.10 -8.65
CA ILE A 99 -19.64 4.27 -9.77
C ILE A 99 -20.80 3.40 -9.32
N THR A 100 -21.96 3.60 -9.94
CA THR A 100 -23.18 2.86 -9.61
C THR A 100 -23.37 1.60 -10.46
N GLU A 101 -22.70 1.55 -11.61
CA GLU A 101 -22.70 0.38 -12.50
C GLU A 101 -21.46 -0.47 -12.22
N TRP A 102 -21.60 -1.52 -11.42
CA TRP A 102 -20.49 -2.38 -11.01
C TRP A 102 -19.67 -2.96 -12.17
N ASN A 103 -20.32 -3.27 -13.30
CA ASN A 103 -19.67 -3.87 -14.47
C ASN A 103 -19.11 -2.83 -15.46
N LYS A 104 -19.12 -1.54 -15.12
CA LYS A 104 -18.48 -0.51 -15.94
C LYS A 104 -16.97 -0.78 -15.99
N PHE A 105 -16.38 -0.72 -17.18
CA PHE A 105 -14.91 -0.77 -17.31
C PHE A 105 -14.26 0.48 -16.72
N PRO A 106 -13.09 0.33 -16.07
CA PRO A 106 -12.31 1.48 -15.59
C PRO A 106 -11.90 2.42 -16.72
N ASP A 107 -11.90 3.73 -16.44
CA ASP A 107 -11.36 4.76 -17.33
C ASP A 107 -9.82 4.88 -17.14
N GLU A 108 -9.09 5.54 -18.07
CA GLU A 108 -7.62 5.65 -18.04
C GLU A 108 -7.07 6.30 -16.76
N LEU A 109 -7.77 7.29 -16.19
CA LEU A 109 -7.36 7.99 -14.95
C LEU A 109 -8.46 7.89 -13.90
N ASP A 110 -8.81 6.67 -13.53
CA ASP A 110 -9.94 6.42 -12.66
C ASP A 110 -9.61 6.36 -11.16
N VAL A 111 -8.42 6.82 -10.77
CA VAL A 111 -7.94 6.81 -9.37
C VAL A 111 -8.89 7.48 -8.36
N ARG A 112 -9.80 8.32 -8.84
CA ARG A 112 -10.86 9.01 -8.09
C ARG A 112 -12.27 8.45 -8.33
N CYS A 113 -12.40 7.33 -9.04
CA CYS A 113 -13.66 6.64 -9.32
C CYS A 113 -13.80 5.43 -8.41
N PHE A 114 -14.81 5.41 -7.56
CA PHE A 114 -14.99 4.42 -6.51
C PHE A 114 -16.17 3.51 -6.82
N TYR A 115 -15.96 2.20 -6.72
CA TYR A 115 -17.00 1.17 -6.91
C TYR A 115 -17.62 0.75 -5.57
N GLY A 116 -16.99 1.13 -4.45
CA GLY A 116 -17.54 0.93 -3.12
C GLY A 116 -17.24 -0.45 -2.52
N GLY A 117 -16.33 -1.23 -3.08
CA GLY A 117 -15.89 -2.45 -2.42
C GLY A 117 -15.23 -2.15 -1.08
N ASP A 118 -15.50 -2.96 -0.05
CA ASP A 118 -15.12 -2.75 1.33
C ASP A 118 -14.81 -4.04 2.10
N LEU A 119 -14.41 -3.92 3.35
CA LEU A 119 -14.10 -5.05 4.23
C LEU A 119 -15.35 -5.84 4.66
N GLN A 120 -16.52 -5.20 4.66
CA GLN A 120 -17.80 -5.87 4.87
C GLN A 120 -18.12 -6.80 3.70
N GLY A 121 -17.84 -6.36 2.48
CA GLY A 121 -17.96 -7.18 1.28
C GLY A 121 -16.97 -8.35 1.28
N VAL A 122 -15.73 -8.12 1.72
CA VAL A 122 -14.76 -9.20 1.93
C VAL A 122 -15.28 -10.23 2.93
N ARG A 123 -15.81 -9.78 4.08
CA ARG A 123 -16.41 -10.65 5.10
C ARG A 123 -17.55 -11.52 4.54
N LYS A 124 -18.43 -10.91 3.72
CA LYS A 124 -19.53 -11.64 3.06
C LYS A 124 -19.05 -12.71 2.09
N LYS A 125 -17.78 -12.65 1.64
CA LYS A 125 -17.17 -13.58 0.67
C LYS A 125 -16.24 -14.62 1.29
N LEU A 126 -16.16 -14.75 2.61
CA LEU A 126 -15.28 -15.72 3.27
C LEU A 126 -15.59 -17.16 2.86
N ASP A 127 -16.86 -17.54 2.74
CA ASP A 127 -17.26 -18.88 2.30
C ASP A 127 -16.83 -19.16 0.82
N TYR A 128 -16.80 -18.10 -0.01
CA TYR A 128 -16.29 -18.19 -1.38
C TYR A 128 -14.78 -18.48 -1.40
N PHE A 129 -13.99 -17.87 -0.52
CA PHE A 129 -12.57 -18.16 -0.42
C PHE A 129 -12.31 -19.59 0.05
N GLU A 130 -13.05 -20.08 1.03
CA GLU A 130 -12.98 -21.48 1.48
C GLU A 130 -13.33 -22.44 0.33
N TYR A 131 -14.40 -22.16 -0.43
CA TYR A 131 -14.80 -22.95 -1.59
C TYR A 131 -13.70 -23.00 -2.66
N LEU A 132 -12.96 -21.91 -2.87
CA LEU A 132 -11.84 -21.86 -3.81
C LEU A 132 -10.54 -22.48 -3.26
N GLY A 133 -10.50 -22.86 -1.99
CA GLY A 133 -9.29 -23.38 -1.35
C GLY A 133 -8.22 -22.32 -1.12
N ILE A 134 -8.61 -21.06 -0.88
CA ILE A 134 -7.70 -19.96 -0.61
C ILE A 134 -7.17 -20.08 0.83
N GLU A 135 -5.86 -20.06 0.98
CA GLU A 135 -5.17 -20.20 2.26
C GLU A 135 -4.58 -18.88 2.77
N ALA A 136 -4.41 -17.90 1.87
CA ALA A 136 -3.93 -16.57 2.24
C ALA A 136 -4.57 -15.48 1.37
N ILE A 137 -4.93 -14.36 1.99
CA ILE A 137 -5.41 -13.16 1.29
C ILE A 137 -4.32 -12.08 1.38
N TYR A 138 -3.97 -11.52 0.22
CA TYR A 138 -3.12 -10.36 0.10
C TYR A 138 -4.01 -9.15 -0.21
N PHE A 139 -4.11 -8.22 0.72
CA PHE A 139 -4.81 -6.97 0.48
C PHE A 139 -3.87 -5.96 -0.19
N ASN A 140 -4.31 -5.33 -1.29
CA ASN A 140 -3.78 -4.03 -1.68
C ASN A 140 -3.91 -3.07 -0.49
N PRO A 141 -3.19 -1.93 -0.45
CA PRO A 141 -3.18 -1.07 0.72
C PRO A 141 -4.58 -0.78 1.27
N LEU A 142 -4.72 -0.77 2.59
CA LEU A 142 -5.97 -0.55 3.31
C LEU A 142 -5.96 0.73 4.15
N PHE A 143 -4.80 1.36 4.29
CA PHE A 143 -4.64 2.55 5.13
C PHE A 143 -5.38 3.75 4.55
N VAL A 144 -5.71 4.72 5.42
CA VAL A 144 -6.36 5.97 5.01
C VAL A 144 -5.65 6.56 3.81
N SER A 145 -6.38 6.86 2.73
CA SER A 145 -5.79 7.25 1.45
C SER A 145 -6.86 7.83 0.51
N PRO A 146 -6.58 8.90 -0.26
CA PRO A 146 -7.57 9.54 -1.11
C PRO A 146 -7.87 8.80 -2.42
N SER A 147 -6.99 7.90 -2.90
CA SER A 147 -7.26 7.14 -4.12
C SER A 147 -8.06 5.88 -3.86
N ASN A 148 -8.67 5.34 -4.93
CA ASN A 148 -9.34 4.04 -4.87
C ASN A 148 -8.37 2.88 -4.62
N HIS A 149 -7.13 2.98 -5.12
CA HIS A 149 -6.07 1.96 -4.98
C HIS A 149 -5.29 2.03 -3.66
N LYS A 150 -5.39 3.13 -2.90
CA LYS A 150 -4.80 3.33 -1.58
C LYS A 150 -3.26 3.31 -1.50
N TYR A 151 -2.53 3.39 -2.64
CA TYR A 151 -1.06 3.47 -2.64
C TYR A 151 -0.51 4.84 -2.25
N ASP A 152 -1.33 5.85 -2.09
CA ASP A 152 -1.02 7.22 -1.66
C ASP A 152 -1.41 7.42 -0.19
N THR A 153 -0.78 6.67 0.69
CA THR A 153 -1.12 6.58 2.12
C THR A 153 -1.14 7.95 2.80
N GLN A 154 -2.25 8.25 3.44
CA GLN A 154 -2.47 9.46 4.24
C GLN A 154 -2.12 9.25 5.71
N ASP A 155 -2.49 8.11 6.28
CA ASP A 155 -2.16 7.73 7.66
C ASP A 155 -1.92 6.22 7.77
N TYR A 156 -0.70 5.82 8.16
CA TYR A 156 -0.29 4.42 8.29
C TYR A 156 -0.82 3.72 9.55
N ALA A 157 -1.37 4.46 10.50
CA ALA A 157 -1.83 3.90 11.77
C ALA A 157 -3.28 3.42 11.73
N TYR A 158 -4.02 3.74 10.66
CA TYR A 158 -5.46 3.46 10.60
C TYR A 158 -5.90 2.90 9.26
N ILE A 159 -6.82 1.94 9.32
CA ILE A 159 -7.60 1.47 8.18
C ILE A 159 -8.51 2.59 7.70
N ASP A 160 -8.64 2.75 6.39
CA ASP A 160 -9.50 3.78 5.79
C ASP A 160 -10.98 3.54 6.18
N PRO A 161 -11.64 4.53 6.79
CA PRO A 161 -13.05 4.41 7.16
C PRO A 161 -13.98 4.11 5.98
N HIS A 162 -13.64 4.56 4.76
CA HIS A 162 -14.40 4.23 3.56
C HIS A 162 -14.32 2.74 3.16
N LEU A 163 -13.36 2.01 3.72
CA LEU A 163 -13.28 0.56 3.57
C LEU A 163 -13.86 -0.20 4.77
N ALA A 164 -14.26 0.50 5.84
CA ALA A 164 -14.64 -0.16 7.09
C ALA A 164 -15.83 0.52 7.79
N VAL A 165 -15.59 1.47 8.71
CA VAL A 165 -16.64 2.02 9.57
C VAL A 165 -16.66 3.53 9.53
N ILE A 166 -17.81 4.11 9.16
CA ILE A 166 -18.12 5.54 9.26
C ILE A 166 -19.33 5.71 10.18
N GLU A 167 -19.14 6.37 11.32
CA GLU A 167 -20.24 6.79 12.21
C GLU A 167 -20.33 8.31 12.31
N ASP A 168 -19.16 8.96 12.39
CA ASP A 168 -19.10 10.42 12.34
C ASP A 168 -19.03 10.84 10.87
N ASP A 169 -20.10 11.45 10.39
CA ASP A 169 -20.24 11.90 9.01
C ASP A 169 -20.84 13.30 8.94
N ARG A 170 -20.78 13.93 7.76
CA ARG A 170 -21.40 15.22 7.46
C ARG A 170 -21.93 15.21 6.04
N ASP A 171 -23.10 15.79 5.85
CA ASP A 171 -23.77 15.86 4.53
C ASP A 171 -23.15 16.86 3.55
N HIS A 172 -22.19 17.69 3.99
CA HIS A 172 -21.62 18.72 3.14
C HIS A 172 -20.61 18.14 2.14
N LYS A 173 -21.02 18.05 0.88
CA LYS A 173 -20.16 17.73 -0.26
C LYS A 173 -19.63 19.01 -0.90
N MET A 174 -18.47 18.92 -1.56
CA MET A 174 -17.90 20.04 -2.30
C MET A 174 -18.80 20.42 -3.48
N GLN A 175 -18.82 21.71 -3.82
CA GLN A 175 -19.44 22.15 -5.06
C GLN A 175 -18.51 21.86 -6.24
N HIS A 176 -19.05 21.68 -7.45
CA HIS A 176 -18.27 21.31 -8.63
C HIS A 176 -17.18 22.34 -9.05
N TRP A 177 -17.28 23.58 -8.54
CA TRP A 177 -16.27 24.64 -8.76
C TRP A 177 -15.26 24.76 -7.62
N GLU A 178 -15.44 24.04 -6.51
CA GLU A 178 -14.51 24.04 -5.38
C GLU A 178 -13.39 23.04 -5.64
N HIS A 179 -12.15 23.49 -5.56
CA HIS A 179 -10.96 22.64 -5.74
C HIS A 179 -10.04 22.62 -4.52
N ASN A 180 -10.41 23.33 -3.46
CA ASN A 180 -9.65 23.41 -2.21
C ASN A 180 -10.18 22.38 -1.20
N ASN A 181 -9.42 21.33 -0.99
CA ASN A 181 -9.77 20.25 -0.08
C ASN A 181 -9.91 20.66 1.41
N GLY A 182 -9.43 21.85 1.79
CA GLY A 182 -9.74 22.42 3.10
C GLY A 182 -11.24 22.62 3.35
N PHE A 183 -12.07 22.65 2.29
CA PHE A 183 -13.53 22.70 2.34
C PHE A 183 -14.23 21.34 2.17
N ALA A 184 -13.49 20.27 1.96
CA ALA A 184 -14.01 18.91 1.84
C ALA A 184 -14.47 18.35 3.21
N ASN A 185 -15.42 19.03 3.84
CA ASN A 185 -15.80 18.80 5.25
C ASN A 185 -16.29 17.37 5.52
N ARG A 186 -16.96 16.73 4.55
CA ARG A 186 -17.39 15.35 4.67
C ARG A 186 -16.20 14.42 4.73
N TYR A 187 -15.32 14.47 3.73
CA TYR A 187 -14.09 13.70 3.68
C TYR A 187 -13.24 13.91 4.94
N ILE A 188 -12.97 15.18 5.27
CA ILE A 188 -12.18 15.52 6.46
C ILE A 188 -12.78 14.88 7.72
N THR A 189 -14.11 14.97 7.91
CA THR A 189 -14.75 14.34 9.09
C THR A 189 -14.56 12.83 9.06
N ARG A 190 -14.78 12.18 7.94
CA ARG A 190 -14.67 10.75 7.78
C ARG A 190 -13.28 10.23 8.11
N VAL A 191 -12.21 10.89 7.62
CA VAL A 191 -10.82 10.43 7.75
C VAL A 191 -10.04 11.02 8.92
N THR A 192 -10.60 11.98 9.67
CA THR A 192 -9.95 12.57 10.85
C THR A 192 -10.70 12.31 12.16
N SER A 193 -11.93 11.83 12.11
CA SER A 193 -12.65 11.41 13.32
C SER A 193 -11.97 10.22 13.97
N LYS A 194 -11.52 10.42 15.21
CA LYS A 194 -10.88 9.37 15.98
C LYS A 194 -11.82 8.17 16.20
N ASN A 195 -13.12 8.42 16.36
CA ASN A 195 -14.14 7.37 16.47
C ASN A 195 -14.18 6.48 15.20
N ASN A 196 -14.23 7.08 14.00
CA ASN A 196 -14.21 6.35 12.75
C ASN A 196 -12.91 5.54 12.59
N LEU A 197 -11.77 6.16 12.85
CA LEU A 197 -10.45 5.56 12.71
C LEU A 197 -10.25 4.34 13.64
N GLU A 198 -10.59 4.50 14.93
CA GLU A 198 -10.47 3.43 15.92
C GLU A 198 -11.44 2.27 15.63
N LYS A 199 -12.69 2.57 15.22
CA LYS A 199 -13.67 1.54 14.86
C LYS A 199 -13.30 0.81 13.59
N SER A 200 -12.69 1.48 12.63
CA SER A 200 -12.19 0.84 11.40
C SER A 200 -11.06 -0.14 11.71
N ASN A 201 -10.12 0.23 12.59
CA ASN A 201 -9.08 -0.68 13.06
C ASN A 201 -9.67 -1.89 13.82
N ALA A 202 -10.63 -1.64 14.71
CA ALA A 202 -11.29 -2.69 15.45
C ALA A 202 -12.06 -3.67 14.54
N TYR A 203 -12.74 -3.14 13.52
CA TYR A 203 -13.44 -3.95 12.53
C TYR A 203 -12.48 -4.85 11.75
N PHE A 204 -11.36 -4.28 11.29
CA PHE A 204 -10.34 -5.05 10.56
C PHE A 204 -9.72 -6.14 11.44
N ALA A 205 -9.36 -5.81 12.68
CA ALA A 205 -8.82 -6.78 13.62
C ALA A 205 -9.80 -7.96 13.87
N ASP A 206 -11.12 -7.68 13.97
CA ASP A 206 -12.14 -8.71 14.11
C ASP A 206 -12.27 -9.57 12.83
N LEU A 207 -12.22 -8.95 11.66
CA LEU A 207 -12.22 -9.67 10.38
C LEU A 207 -11.00 -10.58 10.24
N VAL A 208 -9.80 -10.11 10.61
CA VAL A 208 -8.58 -10.94 10.61
C VAL A 208 -8.70 -12.13 11.54
N LYS A 209 -9.25 -11.95 12.75
CA LYS A 209 -9.52 -13.06 13.68
C LYS A 209 -10.48 -14.10 13.07
N GLU A 210 -11.49 -13.66 12.34
CA GLU A 210 -12.40 -14.57 11.66
C GLU A 210 -11.71 -15.32 10.52
N MET A 211 -10.90 -14.65 9.69
CA MET A 211 -10.10 -15.29 8.65
C MET A 211 -9.14 -16.34 9.23
N HIS A 212 -8.42 -16.00 10.31
CA HIS A 212 -7.51 -16.93 10.97
C HIS A 212 -8.25 -18.17 11.52
N ARG A 213 -9.46 -18.02 12.09
CA ARG A 213 -10.28 -19.16 12.52
C ARG A 213 -10.69 -20.10 11.37
N ARG A 214 -10.78 -19.56 10.15
CA ARG A 214 -11.06 -20.31 8.92
C ARG A 214 -9.80 -20.86 8.25
N GLY A 215 -8.62 -20.64 8.86
CA GLY A 215 -7.33 -21.09 8.31
C GLY A 215 -6.78 -20.18 7.20
N ILE A 216 -7.39 -19.01 6.97
CA ILE A 216 -6.98 -18.04 5.95
C ILE A 216 -6.03 -17.02 6.61
N ARG A 217 -4.81 -16.92 6.10
CA ARG A 217 -3.81 -15.93 6.52
C ARG A 217 -4.04 -14.60 5.85
N VAL A 218 -3.55 -13.52 6.47
CA VAL A 218 -3.70 -12.16 5.95
C VAL A 218 -2.33 -11.53 5.73
N VAL A 219 -2.14 -10.93 4.56
CA VAL A 219 -0.98 -10.11 4.22
C VAL A 219 -1.49 -8.71 3.87
N ILE A 220 -0.89 -7.68 4.49
CA ILE A 220 -1.22 -6.28 4.27
C ILE A 220 -0.10 -5.65 3.45
N ASP A 221 -0.47 -4.90 2.40
CA ASP A 221 0.48 -4.11 1.61
C ASP A 221 0.90 -2.84 2.37
N GLY A 222 2.20 -2.65 2.54
CA GLY A 222 2.80 -1.47 3.16
C GLY A 222 3.55 -0.60 2.16
N VAL A 223 3.05 0.60 1.90
CA VAL A 223 3.67 1.56 0.97
C VAL A 223 4.65 2.45 1.74
N PHE A 224 5.92 2.05 1.82
CA PHE A 224 6.91 2.74 2.66
C PHE A 224 7.92 3.58 1.86
N ASN A 225 7.83 3.63 0.54
CA ASN A 225 8.70 4.45 -0.33
C ASN A 225 8.24 5.92 -0.40
N HIS A 226 6.94 6.15 -0.31
CA HIS A 226 6.30 7.46 -0.38
C HIS A 226 5.01 7.44 0.44
N CYS A 227 4.46 8.62 0.74
CA CYS A 227 3.10 8.78 1.24
C CYS A 227 2.23 9.53 0.22
N GLY A 228 0.99 9.82 0.54
CA GLY A 228 0.13 10.70 -0.24
C GLY A 228 0.35 12.18 0.09
N SER A 229 0.04 13.09 -0.84
CA SER A 229 0.04 14.54 -0.61
C SER A 229 -0.97 14.97 0.47
N PHE A 230 -1.99 14.16 0.70
CA PHE A 230 -2.99 14.30 1.75
C PHE A 230 -2.48 13.88 3.15
N SER A 231 -1.30 13.23 3.25
CA SER A 231 -0.82 12.74 4.53
C SER A 231 -0.64 13.89 5.53
N ARG A 232 -0.89 13.62 6.82
CA ARG A 232 -0.70 14.63 7.89
C ARG A 232 0.73 15.16 7.97
N TRP A 233 1.71 14.39 7.47
CA TRP A 233 3.11 14.79 7.48
C TRP A 233 3.41 15.84 6.40
N MET A 234 2.82 15.67 5.21
CA MET A 234 2.94 16.63 4.11
C MET A 234 1.85 17.70 4.20
N ASP A 235 0.60 17.29 4.33
CA ASP A 235 -0.65 18.08 4.37
C ASP A 235 -0.74 19.13 3.25
N ARG A 236 -0.24 18.80 2.05
CA ARG A 236 -0.28 19.71 0.91
C ARG A 236 -1.70 20.21 0.63
N GLU A 237 -2.69 19.34 0.84
CA GLU A 237 -4.10 19.59 0.54
C GLU A 237 -4.85 20.30 1.68
N GLY A 238 -4.21 20.55 2.83
CA GLY A 238 -4.79 21.29 3.94
C GLY A 238 -5.87 20.54 4.71
N ILE A 239 -5.87 19.21 4.67
CA ILE A 239 -6.85 18.34 5.35
C ILE A 239 -6.78 18.52 6.87
N TYR A 240 -5.57 18.71 7.41
CA TYR A 240 -5.32 18.78 8.85
C TYR A 240 -5.15 20.21 9.38
N LEU A 241 -5.12 21.22 8.51
CA LEU A 241 -4.97 22.62 8.93
C LEU A 241 -6.09 23.04 9.88
N ASN A 242 -5.70 23.55 11.07
CA ASN A 242 -6.60 24.06 12.10
C ASN A 242 -7.63 23.03 12.61
N LYS A 243 -7.31 21.73 12.55
CA LYS A 243 -8.15 20.67 13.09
C LYS A 243 -7.74 20.34 14.53
N GLN A 244 -8.73 20.23 15.41
CA GLN A 244 -8.51 19.79 16.78
C GLN A 244 -7.91 18.37 16.79
N GLY A 245 -6.83 18.18 17.55
CA GLY A 245 -6.08 16.94 17.62
C GLY A 245 -4.98 16.79 16.57
N TYR A 246 -4.81 17.82 15.72
CA TYR A 246 -3.77 17.89 14.69
C TYR A 246 -3.10 19.27 14.71
N GLU A 247 -2.51 19.62 15.84
CA GLU A 247 -1.93 20.94 16.08
C GLU A 247 -0.62 21.18 15.30
N GLN A 248 0.06 20.10 14.89
CA GLN A 248 1.30 20.17 14.13
C GLN A 248 1.00 20.43 12.64
N LYS A 249 1.58 21.49 12.11
CA LYS A 249 1.45 21.78 10.67
C LYS A 249 2.22 20.75 9.84
N GLY A 250 1.66 20.36 8.70
CA GLY A 250 2.35 19.55 7.72
C GLY A 250 3.61 20.23 7.16
N ALA A 251 4.52 19.44 6.65
CA ALA A 251 5.82 19.90 6.12
C ALA A 251 5.68 20.88 4.95
N PHE A 252 4.59 20.81 4.19
CA PHE A 252 4.34 21.74 3.09
C PHE A 252 4.09 23.17 3.58
N HIS A 253 3.35 23.32 4.66
CA HIS A 253 2.89 24.62 5.15
C HIS A 253 3.87 25.33 6.09
N SER A 254 4.91 24.65 6.57
CA SER A 254 5.86 25.26 7.52
C SER A 254 7.25 24.63 7.43
N VAL A 255 8.28 25.47 7.40
CA VAL A 255 9.69 25.04 7.51
C VAL A 255 10.02 24.52 8.90
N ASP A 256 9.28 24.97 9.93
CA ASP A 256 9.44 24.55 11.32
C ASP A 256 8.58 23.32 11.66
N SER A 257 7.95 22.70 10.66
CA SER A 257 7.19 21.47 10.85
C SER A 257 8.09 20.35 11.39
N PRO A 258 7.65 19.59 12.42
CA PRO A 258 8.38 18.41 12.88
C PRO A 258 8.56 17.35 11.78
N TYR A 259 7.72 17.39 10.76
CA TYR A 259 7.77 16.47 9.62
C TYR A 259 8.64 16.97 8.46
N ARG A 260 9.29 18.13 8.59
CA ARG A 260 10.05 18.73 7.49
C ARG A 260 11.20 17.83 6.99
N SER A 261 11.88 17.15 7.89
CA SER A 261 12.96 16.21 7.58
C SER A 261 12.49 14.89 6.95
N TYR A 262 11.18 14.60 6.93
CA TYR A 262 10.63 13.40 6.30
C TYR A 262 10.67 13.47 4.77
N PHE A 263 10.89 14.68 4.23
CA PHE A 263 10.85 14.95 2.80
C PHE A 263 12.05 15.79 2.38
N LYS A 264 12.38 15.71 1.10
CA LYS A 264 13.41 16.55 0.49
C LYS A 264 12.75 17.66 -0.32
N PHE A 265 12.91 18.89 0.14
CA PHE A 265 12.38 20.09 -0.51
C PHE A 265 13.47 20.77 -1.34
N GLU A 266 13.09 21.41 -2.46
CA GLU A 266 14.01 22.18 -3.29
C GLU A 266 14.54 23.43 -2.57
N LYS A 267 13.66 24.08 -1.77
CA LYS A 267 14.00 25.29 -1.04
C LYS A 267 13.57 25.19 0.43
N ASN A 268 14.28 25.89 1.31
CA ASN A 268 13.90 25.97 2.72
C ASN A 268 12.86 27.08 2.95
N GLU A 269 11.71 26.93 2.31
CA GLU A 269 10.56 27.82 2.43
C GLU A 269 9.24 27.02 2.44
N ALA A 270 8.16 27.61 2.98
CA ALA A 270 6.85 26.99 2.93
C ALA A 270 6.35 26.92 1.48
N ASN A 271 5.54 25.91 1.16
CA ASN A 271 4.97 25.64 -0.16
C ASN A 271 6.03 25.45 -1.28
N SER A 272 7.25 25.06 -0.90
CA SER A 272 8.28 24.70 -1.86
C SER A 272 8.02 23.38 -2.53
N GLU A 273 8.49 23.20 -3.77
CA GLU A 273 8.55 21.92 -4.45
C GLU A 273 9.37 20.89 -3.67
N TYR A 274 9.06 19.62 -3.86
CA TYR A 274 9.66 18.50 -3.15
C TYR A 274 9.82 17.27 -4.04
N ASP A 275 10.68 16.34 -3.63
CA ASP A 275 10.88 15.10 -4.37
C ASP A 275 9.62 14.24 -4.30
N GLY A 276 9.02 13.97 -5.46
CA GLY A 276 7.96 12.98 -5.64
C GLY A 276 8.50 11.65 -6.16
N TRP A 277 7.85 10.55 -5.81
CA TRP A 277 8.16 9.26 -6.41
C TRP A 277 7.86 9.32 -7.92
N TRP A 278 8.88 9.05 -8.74
CA TRP A 278 8.85 9.27 -10.19
C TRP A 278 8.47 10.71 -10.62
N GLY A 279 8.71 11.70 -9.75
CA GLY A 279 8.33 13.09 -10.03
C GLY A 279 6.84 13.38 -9.89
N ILE A 280 6.06 12.46 -9.32
CA ILE A 280 4.61 12.61 -9.11
C ILE A 280 4.35 13.40 -7.83
N GLU A 281 3.79 14.60 -7.95
CA GLU A 281 3.53 15.51 -6.83
C GLU A 281 2.58 14.94 -5.76
N THR A 282 1.62 14.09 -6.15
CA THR A 282 0.68 13.48 -5.20
C THR A 282 1.31 12.34 -4.39
N LEU A 283 2.57 11.98 -4.69
CA LEU A 283 3.31 10.89 -4.07
C LEU A 283 4.64 11.39 -3.46
N PRO A 284 4.62 12.21 -2.39
CA PRO A 284 5.81 12.70 -1.72
C PRO A 284 6.73 11.55 -1.29
N LYS A 285 7.98 11.56 -1.77
CA LYS A 285 8.96 10.53 -1.43
C LYS A 285 9.43 10.68 0.00
N LEU A 286 9.45 9.59 0.76
CA LEU A 286 9.95 9.55 2.14
C LEU A 286 11.49 9.50 2.16
N CYS A 287 12.10 10.33 3.01
CA CYS A 287 13.55 10.53 3.10
C CYS A 287 14.09 9.98 4.42
N TYR A 288 14.33 8.68 4.48
CA TYR A 288 14.84 7.99 5.67
C TYR A 288 16.27 8.42 6.04
N GLU A 289 17.09 8.82 5.07
CA GLU A 289 18.45 9.28 5.32
C GLU A 289 18.52 10.57 6.15
N GLN A 290 17.42 11.34 6.20
CA GLN A 290 17.35 12.61 6.94
C GLN A 290 16.57 12.50 8.24
N SER A 291 15.87 11.39 8.48
CA SER A 291 15.00 11.27 9.65
C SER A 291 14.95 9.85 10.21
N ALA A 292 15.71 9.62 11.28
CA ALA A 292 15.63 8.41 12.08
C ALA A 292 14.26 8.27 12.78
N GLU A 293 13.60 9.39 13.10
CA GLU A 293 12.24 9.39 13.69
C GLU A 293 11.20 8.80 12.71
N LEU A 294 11.33 9.12 11.42
CA LEU A 294 10.47 8.53 10.37
C LEU A 294 10.68 7.01 10.29
N GLU A 295 11.94 6.56 10.28
CA GLU A 295 12.28 5.14 10.25
C GLU A 295 11.69 4.41 11.47
N GLU A 296 11.90 4.94 12.67
CA GLU A 296 11.35 4.38 13.91
C GLU A 296 9.82 4.33 13.89
N TYR A 297 9.16 5.38 13.40
CA TYR A 297 7.71 5.41 13.27
C TYR A 297 7.19 4.30 12.34
N ILE A 298 7.79 4.15 11.17
CA ILE A 298 7.36 3.13 10.19
C ILE A 298 7.58 1.73 10.74
N LEU A 299 8.73 1.46 11.36
CA LEU A 299 9.03 0.15 11.95
C LEU A 299 8.08 -0.17 13.10
N SER A 300 7.86 0.76 14.04
CA SER A 300 6.96 0.55 15.18
C SER A 300 5.50 0.40 14.75
N THR A 301 5.08 1.10 13.70
CA THR A 301 3.73 0.96 13.15
C THR A 301 3.57 -0.39 12.45
N GLY A 302 4.57 -0.84 11.70
CA GLY A 302 4.60 -2.17 11.09
C GLY A 302 4.53 -3.28 12.14
N GLU A 303 5.30 -3.17 13.23
CA GLU A 303 5.22 -4.13 14.35
C GLU A 303 3.83 -4.20 14.98
N LYS A 304 3.15 -3.07 15.16
CA LYS A 304 1.77 -3.06 15.68
C LYS A 304 0.81 -3.83 14.77
N TRP A 305 0.94 -3.67 13.45
CA TRP A 305 0.06 -4.35 12.50
C TRP A 305 0.29 -5.87 12.46
N VAL A 306 1.54 -6.34 12.57
CA VAL A 306 1.84 -7.78 12.52
C VAL A 306 1.73 -8.46 13.87
N SER A 307 1.78 -7.72 14.98
CA SER A 307 1.65 -8.26 16.34
C SER A 307 0.22 -8.16 16.92
N ALA A 308 -0.69 -7.50 16.21
CA ALA A 308 -2.09 -7.45 16.62
C ALA A 308 -2.69 -8.86 16.63
N PRO A 309 -3.39 -9.25 17.72
CA PRO A 309 -3.90 -10.60 17.90
C PRO A 309 -5.07 -10.93 16.97
#